data_6f09da42ad1bf7415115a117e75f5454
#
_entry.id   6f09da42ad1bf7415115a117e75f5454
#
_cell.length_a   1.000
_cell.length_b   1.000
_cell.length_c   1.000
_cell.angle_alpha   90.00
_cell.angle_beta   90.00
_cell.angle_gamma   90.00
#
_symmetry.space_group_name_H-M   'P 1'
#
loop_
_entity.id
_entity.type
_entity.pdbx_description
1 polymer ?
#
loop_
_entity_poly.entity_id
_entity_poly.type
_entity_poly.pdbx_seq_one_letter_code
_entity_poly.pdbx_strand_id
1 'polypeptide(L)'
;MLVRMLVIVSVVLFAGCAIVPESVEVPKGTELVSYSKAVTSGANAQGKMARWGGVIVGVENKPNKTFIELVHFPLNNYGKPNSGGETIGRFKVQIDGFVDPIVFEEGRSATFVGKLIPPTSGMVGEQPYMYPTILADDYHMWRKQEVYDVNMYYFDYGTGWYSPFMRHRPWGYPSYRRVRVTRYDNSPSSPKPSKNRSNVNTISSPKDKMRKDKAK
;
A
#
# COMPACT_ATOMS: atom_id res chain seq x y z
N MET A 1 -17.89 43.00 18.67
CA MET A 1 -18.43 42.38 17.46
C MET A 1 -17.33 41.93 16.52
N LEU A 2 -16.32 42.75 16.23
CA LEU A 2 -15.21 42.44 15.29
C LEU A 2 -14.47 41.14 15.66
N VAL A 3 -14.11 40.93 16.92
CA VAL A 3 -13.39 39.73 17.39
C VAL A 3 -14.22 38.46 17.20
N ARG A 4 -15.53 38.52 17.43
CA ARG A 4 -16.41 37.34 17.16
C ARG A 4 -16.51 37.00 15.69
N MET A 5 -16.54 38.00 14.80
CA MET A 5 -16.51 37.76 13.36
C MET A 5 -15.16 37.17 12.91
N LEU A 6 -14.04 37.63 13.47
CA LEU A 6 -12.71 37.13 13.16
C LEU A 6 -12.52 35.66 13.58
N VAL A 7 -13.09 35.25 14.72
CA VAL A 7 -13.08 33.87 15.18
C VAL A 7 -13.92 32.98 14.25
N ILE A 8 -15.09 33.42 13.81
CA ILE A 8 -15.97 32.67 12.90
C ILE A 8 -15.28 32.48 11.54
N VAL A 9 -14.66 33.54 10.99
CA VAL A 9 -13.90 33.47 9.74
C VAL A 9 -12.71 32.53 9.86
N SER A 10 -12.00 32.52 11.00
CA SER A 10 -10.87 31.61 11.25
C SER A 10 -11.33 30.15 11.30
N VAL A 11 -12.47 29.85 11.89
CA VAL A 11 -13.01 28.46 11.96
C VAL A 11 -13.42 27.93 10.58
N VAL A 12 -13.94 28.79 9.70
CA VAL A 12 -14.37 28.39 8.34
C VAL A 12 -13.16 28.10 7.43
N LEU A 13 -12.00 28.71 7.69
CA LEU A 13 -10.78 28.50 6.91
C LEU A 13 -10.10 27.15 7.20
N PHE A 14 -10.45 26.46 8.28
CA PHE A 14 -9.93 25.13 8.64
C PHE A 14 -10.72 23.94 8.11
N ALA A 15 -11.76 24.15 7.30
CA ALA A 15 -12.47 23.08 6.62
C ALA A 15 -11.59 22.46 5.52
N GLY A 16 -10.57 21.72 5.92
CA GLY A 16 -9.70 20.96 5.03
C GLY A 16 -10.50 19.83 4.39
N CYS A 17 -10.83 19.97 3.11
CA CYS A 17 -11.41 18.88 2.33
C CYS A 17 -10.33 17.82 2.08
N ALA A 18 -10.58 16.58 2.48
CA ALA A 18 -9.80 15.44 2.02
C ALA A 18 -10.02 15.31 0.51
N ILE A 19 -8.97 15.47 -0.28
CA ILE A 19 -9.03 15.40 -1.74
C ILE A 19 -8.84 13.94 -2.14
N VAL A 20 -9.93 13.28 -2.57
CA VAL A 20 -9.89 11.97 -3.22
C VAL A 20 -9.41 12.19 -4.66
N PRO A 21 -8.56 11.31 -5.23
CA PRO A 21 -8.17 11.42 -6.63
C PRO A 21 -9.38 11.43 -7.57
N GLU A 22 -9.34 12.31 -8.58
CA GLU A 22 -10.44 12.53 -9.52
C GLU A 22 -10.92 11.24 -10.20
N SER A 23 -9.99 10.35 -10.55
CA SER A 23 -10.30 9.04 -11.16
C SER A 23 -11.16 8.12 -10.31
N VAL A 24 -11.19 8.29 -9.00
CA VAL A 24 -12.01 7.48 -8.07
C VAL A 24 -12.95 8.33 -7.23
N GLU A 25 -13.12 9.59 -7.63
CA GLU A 25 -14.13 10.45 -7.06
C GLU A 25 -15.52 10.05 -7.58
N VAL A 26 -16.53 10.17 -6.71
CA VAL A 26 -17.91 9.84 -7.06
C VAL A 26 -18.76 11.09 -6.83
N PRO A 27 -19.75 11.37 -7.70
CA PRO A 27 -20.64 12.50 -7.53
C PRO A 27 -21.26 12.52 -6.13
N LYS A 28 -21.37 13.71 -5.53
CA LYS A 28 -21.99 13.88 -4.22
C LYS A 28 -23.43 13.33 -4.23
N GLY A 29 -23.74 12.51 -3.21
CA GLY A 29 -25.06 11.89 -3.09
C GLY A 29 -25.16 10.48 -3.69
N THR A 30 -24.11 9.98 -4.37
CA THR A 30 -24.09 8.58 -4.83
C THR A 30 -23.94 7.63 -3.64
N GLU A 31 -24.91 6.71 -3.48
CA GLU A 31 -24.82 5.66 -2.47
C GLU A 31 -23.77 4.62 -2.91
N LEU A 32 -22.69 4.52 -2.15
CA LEU A 32 -21.65 3.52 -2.35
C LEU A 32 -21.90 2.29 -1.48
N VAL A 33 -21.91 1.12 -2.10
CA VAL A 33 -22.01 -0.15 -1.37
C VAL A 33 -20.68 -0.52 -0.76
N SER A 34 -20.64 -0.73 0.55
CA SER A 34 -19.45 -1.22 1.24
C SER A 34 -19.17 -2.68 0.87
N TYR A 35 -17.91 -3.11 0.99
CA TYR A 35 -17.51 -4.48 0.72
C TYR A 35 -18.31 -5.48 1.57
N SER A 36 -18.45 -5.24 2.87
CA SER A 36 -19.21 -6.11 3.78
C SER A 36 -20.69 -6.22 3.36
N LYS A 37 -21.31 -5.11 2.95
CA LYS A 37 -22.69 -5.09 2.46
C LYS A 37 -22.84 -5.88 1.15
N ALA A 38 -21.86 -5.80 0.25
CA ALA A 38 -21.89 -6.56 -1.00
C ALA A 38 -21.80 -8.07 -0.76
N VAL A 39 -20.91 -8.49 0.15
CA VAL A 39 -20.75 -9.91 0.53
C VAL A 39 -22.04 -10.47 1.12
N THR A 40 -22.69 -9.72 2.02
CA THR A 40 -23.93 -10.18 2.70
C THR A 40 -25.17 -10.07 1.84
N SER A 41 -25.26 -9.08 0.95
CA SER A 41 -26.44 -8.85 0.12
C SER A 41 -26.45 -9.65 -1.17
N GLY A 42 -25.32 -10.23 -1.57
CA GLY A 42 -25.21 -11.07 -2.78
C GLY A 42 -25.80 -10.39 -4.03
N ALA A 43 -26.76 -11.05 -4.66
CA ALA A 43 -27.42 -10.57 -5.88
C ALA A 43 -28.11 -9.19 -5.72
N ASN A 44 -28.60 -8.86 -4.52
CA ASN A 44 -29.31 -7.58 -4.27
C ASN A 44 -28.37 -6.35 -4.33
N ALA A 45 -27.06 -6.55 -4.33
CA ALA A 45 -26.09 -5.48 -4.48
C ALA A 45 -25.73 -5.20 -5.95
N GLN A 46 -26.14 -6.05 -6.89
CA GLN A 46 -25.79 -5.89 -8.32
C GLN A 46 -26.32 -4.59 -8.90
N GLY A 47 -25.55 -4.01 -9.82
CA GLY A 47 -25.83 -2.75 -10.50
C GLY A 47 -25.57 -1.50 -9.64
N LYS A 48 -25.36 -1.64 -8.32
CA LYS A 48 -25.06 -0.51 -7.45
C LYS A 48 -23.60 -0.12 -7.56
N MET A 49 -23.33 1.16 -7.29
CA MET A 49 -21.95 1.69 -7.31
C MET A 49 -21.18 1.24 -6.08
N ALA A 50 -19.93 0.89 -6.31
CA ALA A 50 -18.97 0.58 -5.25
C ALA A 50 -17.64 1.30 -5.50
N ARG A 51 -16.95 1.66 -4.43
CA ARG A 51 -15.58 2.14 -4.44
C ARG A 51 -14.80 1.36 -3.40
N TRP A 52 -13.99 0.42 -3.88
CA TRP A 52 -13.19 -0.45 -3.02
C TRP A 52 -11.73 -0.35 -3.37
N GLY A 53 -10.89 -0.62 -2.40
CA GLY A 53 -9.46 -0.67 -2.64
C GLY A 53 -8.83 -1.85 -1.95
N GLY A 54 -7.62 -2.14 -2.38
CA GLY A 54 -6.88 -3.28 -1.89
C GLY A 54 -5.48 -3.36 -2.43
N VAL A 55 -4.85 -4.49 -2.14
CA VAL A 55 -3.54 -4.86 -2.65
C VAL A 55 -3.72 -5.93 -3.73
N ILE A 56 -3.15 -5.72 -4.90
CA ILE A 56 -3.21 -6.63 -6.04
C ILE A 56 -2.45 -7.92 -5.69
N VAL A 57 -3.09 -9.07 -5.93
CA VAL A 57 -2.51 -10.40 -5.71
C VAL A 57 -2.51 -11.27 -6.96
N GLY A 58 -3.16 -10.80 -8.04
CA GLY A 58 -3.13 -11.49 -9.32
C GLY A 58 -3.79 -10.69 -10.43
N VAL A 59 -3.35 -10.92 -11.66
CA VAL A 59 -3.91 -10.33 -12.87
C VAL A 59 -4.09 -11.44 -13.91
N GLU A 60 -5.32 -11.60 -14.40
CA GLU A 60 -5.68 -12.60 -15.41
C GLU A 60 -6.23 -11.89 -16.65
N ASN A 61 -5.43 -11.81 -17.71
CA ASN A 61 -5.87 -11.28 -19.00
C ASN A 61 -6.63 -12.34 -19.82
N LYS A 62 -7.83 -12.01 -20.26
CA LYS A 62 -8.65 -12.79 -21.20
C LYS A 62 -8.79 -12.02 -22.52
N PRO A 63 -9.23 -12.63 -23.60
CA PRO A 63 -9.24 -11.99 -24.92
C PRO A 63 -9.89 -10.60 -24.98
N ASN A 64 -10.98 -10.39 -24.23
CA ASN A 64 -11.76 -9.13 -24.28
C ASN A 64 -11.87 -8.42 -22.92
N LYS A 65 -11.27 -8.97 -21.87
CA LYS A 65 -11.37 -8.43 -20.51
C LYS A 65 -10.23 -8.90 -19.63
N THR A 66 -9.93 -8.14 -18.62
CA THR A 66 -8.96 -8.51 -17.60
C THR A 66 -9.63 -8.60 -16.25
N PHE A 67 -9.30 -9.62 -15.49
CA PHE A 67 -9.64 -9.72 -14.07
C PHE A 67 -8.43 -9.42 -13.21
N ILE A 68 -8.61 -8.53 -12.26
CA ILE A 68 -7.60 -8.22 -11.24
C ILE A 68 -8.14 -8.73 -9.91
N GLU A 69 -7.38 -9.57 -9.22
CA GLU A 69 -7.69 -10.05 -7.88
C GLU A 69 -7.00 -9.15 -6.85
N LEU A 70 -7.78 -8.70 -5.85
CA LEU A 70 -7.26 -7.87 -4.76
C LEU A 70 -7.67 -8.43 -3.40
N VAL A 71 -6.76 -8.29 -2.44
CA VAL A 71 -7.09 -8.38 -1.02
C VAL A 71 -7.66 -7.05 -0.60
N HIS A 72 -8.90 -7.06 -0.08
CA HIS A 72 -9.62 -5.84 0.32
C HIS A 72 -9.02 -5.21 1.57
N PHE A 73 -8.88 -3.90 1.54
CA PHE A 73 -8.56 -3.08 2.71
C PHE A 73 -9.48 -1.87 2.79
N PRO A 74 -9.90 -1.46 4.00
CA PRO A 74 -10.67 -0.23 4.18
C PRO A 74 -9.93 0.98 3.61
N LEU A 75 -10.70 1.89 2.99
CA LEU A 75 -10.15 3.13 2.45
C LEU A 75 -10.04 4.19 3.54
N ASN A 76 -8.96 4.95 3.51
CA ASN A 76 -8.84 6.17 4.32
C ASN A 76 -9.61 7.34 3.68
N ASN A 77 -9.56 8.52 4.30
CA ASN A 77 -10.26 9.73 3.82
C ASN A 77 -9.79 10.23 2.44
N TYR A 78 -8.61 9.80 1.97
CA TYR A 78 -8.09 10.11 0.64
C TYR A 78 -8.45 9.06 -0.41
N GLY A 79 -9.21 8.03 -0.02
CA GLY A 79 -9.55 6.91 -0.89
C GLY A 79 -8.44 5.88 -1.06
N LYS A 80 -7.36 5.95 -0.27
CA LYS A 80 -6.24 4.99 -0.31
C LYS A 80 -6.52 3.79 0.60
N PRO A 81 -6.26 2.54 0.13
CA PRO A 81 -6.33 1.35 0.97
C PRO A 81 -5.36 1.41 2.15
N ASN A 82 -5.85 1.13 3.36
CA ASN A 82 -5.01 1.02 4.55
C ASN A 82 -4.45 -0.40 4.68
N SER A 83 -3.41 -0.70 3.90
CA SER A 83 -2.79 -2.03 3.86
C SER A 83 -2.10 -2.50 5.15
N GLY A 84 -1.99 -1.62 6.15
CA GLY A 84 -1.55 -1.97 7.51
C GLY A 84 -2.69 -2.39 8.43
N GLY A 85 -3.95 -2.31 7.97
CA GLY A 85 -5.13 -2.71 8.71
C GLY A 85 -5.51 -4.17 8.46
N GLU A 86 -6.61 -4.60 9.08
CA GLU A 86 -7.17 -5.93 8.87
C GLU A 86 -7.92 -6.01 7.53
N THR A 87 -7.77 -7.15 6.85
CA THR A 87 -8.56 -7.49 5.68
C THR A 87 -9.75 -8.38 6.07
N ILE A 88 -10.87 -8.18 5.39
CA ILE A 88 -12.08 -9.00 5.58
C ILE A 88 -12.38 -9.91 4.39
N GLY A 89 -11.49 -9.95 3.37
CA GLY A 89 -11.64 -10.84 2.24
C GLY A 89 -11.01 -10.34 0.95
N ARG A 90 -11.39 -10.94 -0.15
CA ARG A 90 -10.88 -10.65 -1.49
C ARG A 90 -12.02 -10.29 -2.43
N PHE A 91 -11.71 -9.52 -3.46
CA PHE A 91 -12.63 -9.20 -4.53
C PHE A 91 -11.92 -9.24 -5.87
N LYS A 92 -12.71 -9.34 -6.94
CA LYS A 92 -12.21 -9.20 -8.30
C LYS A 92 -12.71 -7.90 -8.92
N VAL A 93 -11.90 -7.38 -9.80
CA VAL A 93 -12.24 -6.25 -10.66
C VAL A 93 -12.17 -6.73 -12.09
N GLN A 94 -13.26 -6.55 -12.84
CA GLN A 94 -13.26 -6.73 -14.28
C GLN A 94 -12.99 -5.37 -14.94
N ILE A 95 -12.02 -5.34 -15.82
CA ILE A 95 -11.73 -4.21 -16.71
C ILE A 95 -11.93 -4.68 -18.15
N ASP A 96 -12.59 -3.89 -18.98
CA ASP A 96 -12.75 -4.20 -20.38
C ASP A 96 -11.42 -4.00 -21.12
N GLY A 97 -11.05 -4.99 -21.92
CA GLY A 97 -9.81 -5.01 -22.68
C GLY A 97 -8.61 -5.55 -21.92
N PHE A 98 -7.44 -5.27 -22.46
CA PHE A 98 -6.13 -5.70 -21.94
C PHE A 98 -5.56 -4.68 -20.95
N VAL A 99 -5.02 -5.14 -19.85
CA VAL A 99 -4.18 -4.34 -18.94
C VAL A 99 -2.77 -4.91 -18.88
N ASP A 100 -1.80 -4.01 -18.86
CA ASP A 100 -0.40 -4.39 -18.73
C ASP A 100 -0.11 -4.90 -17.30
N PRO A 101 0.32 -6.18 -17.14
CA PRO A 101 0.65 -6.73 -15.82
C PRO A 101 1.82 -6.02 -15.12
N ILE A 102 2.66 -5.29 -15.87
CA ILE A 102 3.75 -4.50 -15.28
C ILE A 102 3.16 -3.30 -14.53
N VAL A 103 2.09 -2.68 -15.06
CA VAL A 103 1.41 -1.56 -14.40
C VAL A 103 0.63 -2.06 -13.19
N PHE A 104 -0.03 -3.22 -13.33
CA PHE A 104 -0.82 -3.85 -12.25
C PHE A 104 -0.03 -4.92 -11.48
N GLU A 105 1.23 -4.62 -11.20
CA GLU A 105 2.15 -5.51 -10.47
C GLU A 105 1.56 -5.96 -9.12
N GLU A 106 1.75 -7.23 -8.77
CA GLU A 106 1.38 -7.77 -7.47
C GLU A 106 2.05 -7.00 -6.31
N GLY A 107 1.31 -6.81 -5.25
CA GLY A 107 1.73 -6.04 -4.08
C GLY A 107 1.51 -4.52 -4.21
N ARG A 108 1.04 -4.01 -5.35
CA ARG A 108 0.62 -2.61 -5.47
C ARG A 108 -0.77 -2.40 -4.87
N SER A 109 -0.93 -1.23 -4.27
CA SER A 109 -2.24 -0.78 -3.79
C SER A 109 -2.99 -0.06 -4.90
N ALA A 110 -4.27 -0.38 -5.05
CA ALA A 110 -5.14 0.28 -6.02
C ALA A 110 -6.54 0.51 -5.42
N THR A 111 -7.23 1.51 -5.94
CA THR A 111 -8.64 1.79 -5.63
C THR A 111 -9.40 1.78 -6.94
N PHE A 112 -10.53 1.11 -6.97
CA PHE A 112 -11.41 0.99 -8.12
C PHE A 112 -12.78 1.56 -7.78
N VAL A 113 -13.41 2.18 -8.77
CA VAL A 113 -14.80 2.63 -8.73
C VAL A 113 -15.54 2.00 -9.89
N GLY A 114 -16.78 1.59 -9.66
CA GLY A 114 -17.59 0.97 -10.72
C GLY A 114 -18.82 0.29 -10.16
N LYS A 115 -19.48 -0.47 -11.03
CA LYS A 115 -20.73 -1.16 -10.70
C LYS A 115 -20.47 -2.60 -10.25
N LEU A 116 -21.23 -3.04 -9.26
CA LEU A 116 -21.21 -4.43 -8.84
C LEU A 116 -21.87 -5.31 -9.90
N ILE A 117 -21.17 -6.35 -10.31
CA ILE A 117 -21.65 -7.40 -11.22
C ILE A 117 -21.80 -8.72 -10.46
N PRO A 118 -22.40 -9.76 -11.06
CA PRO A 118 -22.49 -11.06 -10.41
C PRO A 118 -21.14 -11.55 -9.89
N PRO A 119 -21.09 -12.14 -8.68
CA PRO A 119 -19.86 -12.67 -8.12
C PRO A 119 -19.20 -13.68 -9.06
N THR A 120 -17.88 -13.61 -9.13
CA THR A 120 -17.09 -14.53 -9.97
C THR A 120 -16.56 -15.67 -9.09
N SER A 121 -16.75 -16.92 -9.52
CA SER A 121 -16.14 -18.08 -8.87
C SER A 121 -14.64 -18.15 -9.17
N GLY A 122 -13.89 -18.68 -8.22
CA GLY A 122 -12.45 -18.92 -8.37
C GLY A 122 -11.91 -19.71 -7.20
N MET A 123 -10.58 -19.70 -7.05
CA MET A 123 -9.87 -20.44 -6.00
C MET A 123 -8.98 -19.49 -5.22
N VAL A 124 -8.86 -19.72 -3.91
CA VAL A 124 -7.82 -19.13 -3.05
C VAL A 124 -6.96 -20.29 -2.55
N GLY A 125 -5.79 -20.47 -3.13
CA GLY A 125 -5.07 -21.72 -2.99
C GLY A 125 -5.93 -22.87 -3.54
N GLU A 126 -6.24 -23.88 -2.71
CA GLU A 126 -7.08 -25.03 -3.07
C GLU A 126 -8.56 -24.87 -2.65
N GLN A 127 -8.94 -23.72 -2.08
CA GLN A 127 -10.30 -23.50 -1.57
C GLN A 127 -11.16 -22.74 -2.60
N PRO A 128 -12.36 -23.25 -2.92
CA PRO A 128 -13.33 -22.52 -3.73
C PRO A 128 -13.72 -21.21 -3.05
N TYR A 129 -13.73 -20.12 -3.81
CA TYR A 129 -14.05 -18.79 -3.30
C TYR A 129 -14.95 -18.03 -4.28
N MET A 130 -16.00 -17.39 -3.73
CA MET A 130 -16.89 -16.50 -4.49
C MET A 130 -16.44 -15.06 -4.32
N TYR A 131 -15.87 -14.48 -5.36
CA TYR A 131 -15.38 -13.12 -5.34
C TYR A 131 -16.49 -12.13 -5.63
N PRO A 132 -16.85 -11.22 -4.69
CA PRO A 132 -17.57 -10.02 -5.06
C PRO A 132 -16.82 -9.30 -6.17
N THR A 133 -17.51 -8.89 -7.23
CA THR A 133 -16.84 -8.40 -8.45
C THR A 133 -17.35 -7.03 -8.83
N ILE A 134 -16.44 -6.11 -9.13
CA ILE A 134 -16.71 -4.78 -9.68
C ILE A 134 -16.39 -4.80 -11.18
N LEU A 135 -17.30 -4.29 -12.00
CA LEU A 135 -16.98 -3.81 -13.35
C LEU A 135 -16.44 -2.39 -13.18
N ALA A 136 -15.16 -2.19 -13.41
CA ALA A 136 -14.52 -0.92 -13.18
C ALA A 136 -14.91 0.12 -14.23
N ASP A 137 -15.38 1.28 -13.77
CA ASP A 137 -15.53 2.47 -14.59
C ASP A 137 -14.19 3.23 -14.64
N ASP A 138 -13.48 3.31 -13.48
CA ASP A 138 -12.16 3.95 -13.38
C ASP A 138 -11.38 3.41 -12.16
N TYR A 139 -10.09 3.76 -12.09
CA TYR A 139 -9.20 3.32 -11.02
C TYR A 139 -8.10 4.32 -10.70
N HIS A 140 -7.53 4.18 -9.50
CA HIS A 140 -6.35 4.91 -9.07
C HIS A 140 -5.27 3.97 -8.52
N MET A 141 -4.09 3.99 -9.12
CA MET A 141 -2.93 3.21 -8.67
C MET A 141 -2.09 4.04 -7.69
N TRP A 142 -1.97 3.54 -6.47
CA TRP A 142 -1.18 4.22 -5.44
C TRP A 142 0.31 3.96 -5.63
N ARG A 143 1.12 4.98 -5.36
CA ARG A 143 2.58 4.84 -5.39
C ARG A 143 3.03 3.87 -4.30
N LYS A 144 4.01 3.03 -4.63
CA LYS A 144 4.65 2.13 -3.68
C LYS A 144 5.35 2.95 -2.59
N GLN A 145 5.05 2.65 -1.35
CA GLN A 145 5.63 3.35 -0.21
C GLN A 145 6.63 2.41 0.46
N GLU A 146 7.92 2.72 0.34
CA GLU A 146 8.95 2.01 1.06
C GLU A 146 9.19 2.70 2.40
N VAL A 147 9.09 1.93 3.48
CA VAL A 147 9.34 2.41 4.84
C VAL A 147 10.72 1.91 5.26
N TYR A 148 11.65 2.83 5.41
CA TYR A 148 12.96 2.53 5.96
C TYR A 148 13.00 2.90 7.43
N ASP A 149 13.30 1.94 8.30
CA ASP A 149 13.65 2.23 9.69
C ASP A 149 15.13 2.62 9.73
N VAL A 150 15.40 3.91 9.77
CA VAL A 150 16.76 4.43 9.91
C VAL A 150 17.08 4.63 11.38
N ASN A 151 18.03 3.85 11.89
CA ASN A 151 18.60 4.10 13.21
C ASN A 151 19.62 5.24 13.08
N MET A 152 19.21 6.45 13.41
CA MET A 152 20.08 7.61 13.39
C MET A 152 20.63 7.86 14.79
N TYR A 153 21.96 7.78 14.94
CA TYR A 153 22.64 8.19 16.14
C TYR A 153 22.82 9.71 16.10
N TYR A 154 22.07 10.43 16.90
CA TYR A 154 22.32 11.86 17.13
C TYR A 154 23.31 12.00 18.27
N PHE A 155 24.50 12.50 17.97
CA PHE A 155 25.36 13.12 18.99
C PHE A 155 24.86 14.53 19.16
N ASP A 156 24.10 14.77 20.22
CA ASP A 156 23.74 16.13 20.62
C ASP A 156 24.97 16.77 21.26
N TYR A 157 25.75 17.48 20.46
CA TYR A 157 26.70 18.46 20.95
C TYR A 157 25.87 19.63 21.44
N GLY A 158 25.44 19.60 22.69
CA GLY A 158 24.67 20.65 23.31
C GLY A 158 25.42 21.97 23.23
N THR A 159 25.05 22.80 22.23
CA THR A 159 25.27 24.22 22.32
C THR A 159 24.39 24.71 23.46
N GLY A 160 25.02 24.88 24.64
CA GLY A 160 24.34 25.17 25.89
C GLY A 160 23.51 26.45 25.83
N TRP A 161 22.23 26.29 25.65
CA TRP A 161 21.27 27.26 26.11
C TRP A 161 20.79 26.79 27.47
N TYR A 162 21.13 27.57 28.49
CA TYR A 162 20.79 27.37 29.87
C TYR A 162 19.27 27.24 30.02
N SER A 163 18.78 26.01 30.22
CA SER A 163 17.45 25.80 30.74
C SER A 163 17.55 25.58 32.22
N PRO A 164 17.01 26.48 33.08
CA PRO A 164 17.10 26.37 34.51
C PRO A 164 16.37 25.18 35.15
N PHE A 165 15.62 24.40 34.30
CA PHE A 165 14.85 23.24 34.75
C PHE A 165 15.53 21.88 34.48
N MET A 166 16.72 21.85 33.86
CA MET A 166 17.45 20.61 33.62
C MET A 166 18.52 20.40 34.72
N ARG A 167 18.07 19.99 35.90
CA ARG A 167 18.97 19.46 36.91
C ARG A 167 19.57 18.12 36.43
N HIS A 168 20.91 18.12 36.27
CA HIS A 168 21.78 16.94 36.23
C HIS A 168 21.41 15.82 35.23
N ARG A 169 21.70 16.01 33.95
CA ARG A 169 22.03 14.86 33.09
C ARG A 169 23.56 14.78 32.98
N PRO A 170 24.17 13.63 33.35
CA PRO A 170 25.59 13.42 33.09
C PRO A 170 25.86 13.44 31.59
N TRP A 171 26.97 14.02 31.20
CA TRP A 171 27.45 14.05 29.80
C TRP A 171 27.43 12.67 29.16
N GLY A 172 26.88 12.54 27.97
CA GLY A 172 27.24 11.47 27.07
C GLY A 172 26.32 10.25 26.96
N TYR A 173 25.01 10.37 27.18
CA TYR A 173 24.11 9.29 26.78
C TYR A 173 23.60 9.52 25.35
N PRO A 174 23.90 8.60 24.39
CA PRO A 174 23.30 8.66 23.07
C PRO A 174 21.79 8.42 23.19
N SER A 175 20.99 9.40 22.82
CA SER A 175 19.54 9.22 22.70
C SER A 175 19.23 8.47 21.41
N TYR A 176 18.74 7.25 21.55
CA TYR A 176 18.22 6.49 20.39
C TYR A 176 16.89 7.05 19.97
N ARG A 177 16.84 7.67 18.81
CA ARG A 177 15.58 8.05 18.21
C ARG A 177 15.37 7.21 16.94
N ARG A 178 14.39 6.32 16.97
CA ARG A 178 13.96 5.60 15.77
C ARG A 178 13.16 6.57 14.92
N VAL A 179 13.73 6.97 13.77
CA VAL A 179 13.04 7.81 12.80
C VAL A 179 12.58 6.91 11.66
N ARG A 180 11.25 6.83 11.47
CA ARG A 180 10.66 6.17 10.32
C ARG A 180 10.69 7.13 9.16
N VAL A 181 11.52 6.86 8.15
CA VAL A 181 11.59 7.64 6.92
C VAL A 181 10.76 6.93 5.86
N THR A 182 9.76 7.64 5.34
CA THR A 182 8.94 7.14 4.25
C THR A 182 9.45 7.75 2.94
N ARG A 183 9.96 6.91 2.04
CA ARG A 183 10.34 7.33 0.70
C ARG A 183 9.26 6.89 -0.29
N TYR A 184 8.79 7.82 -1.11
CA TYR A 184 7.97 7.49 -2.27
C TYR A 184 8.90 7.17 -3.44
N ASP A 185 8.88 5.92 -3.91
CA ASP A 185 9.62 5.55 -5.11
C ASP A 185 8.85 6.06 -6.34
N ASN A 186 9.47 6.96 -7.07
CA ASN A 186 8.96 7.50 -8.34
C ASN A 186 9.55 6.77 -9.55
N SER A 187 10.45 5.80 -9.33
CA SER A 187 11.05 5.04 -10.42
C SER A 187 10.05 4.03 -11.00
N PRO A 188 10.00 3.85 -12.32
CA PRO A 188 9.36 2.67 -12.89
C PRO A 188 10.02 1.44 -12.26
N SER A 189 9.23 0.45 -11.84
CA SER A 189 9.69 -0.74 -11.13
C SER A 189 10.90 -1.35 -11.81
N SER A 190 12.09 -1.20 -11.21
CA SER A 190 13.25 -1.95 -11.65
C SER A 190 12.99 -3.45 -11.38
N PRO A 191 13.33 -4.35 -12.32
CA PRO A 191 13.14 -5.78 -12.12
C PRO A 191 13.86 -6.22 -10.84
N LYS A 192 13.16 -6.92 -9.95
CA LYS A 192 13.77 -7.51 -8.76
C LYS A 192 14.97 -8.38 -9.22
N PRO A 193 16.16 -8.24 -8.63
CA PRO A 193 17.24 -9.15 -8.91
C PRO A 193 16.76 -10.57 -8.58
N SER A 194 16.71 -11.42 -9.60
CA SER A 194 16.42 -12.84 -9.46
C SER A 194 17.32 -13.42 -8.39
N LYS A 195 16.74 -13.98 -7.31
CA LYS A 195 17.46 -14.79 -6.34
C LYS A 195 17.82 -16.15 -6.95
N ASN A 196 18.51 -16.15 -8.08
CA ASN A 196 19.16 -17.34 -8.56
C ASN A 196 20.47 -17.48 -7.76
N ARG A 197 20.38 -18.11 -6.60
CA ARG A 197 21.53 -18.68 -5.91
C ARG A 197 21.98 -19.88 -6.76
N SER A 198 22.63 -19.61 -7.88
CA SER A 198 23.52 -20.58 -8.48
C SER A 198 24.62 -20.86 -7.47
N ASN A 199 24.77 -22.15 -7.12
CA ASN A 199 25.88 -22.68 -6.36
C ASN A 199 27.19 -22.13 -6.93
N VAL A 200 27.74 -21.11 -6.28
CA VAL A 200 29.15 -20.76 -6.51
C VAL A 200 29.93 -21.86 -5.82
N ASN A 201 30.40 -22.84 -6.63
CA ASN A 201 31.42 -23.77 -6.22
C ASN A 201 32.56 -22.94 -5.67
N THR A 202 32.83 -23.13 -4.40
CA THR A 202 33.96 -22.53 -3.69
C THR A 202 35.23 -22.99 -4.41
N ILE A 203 35.81 -22.12 -5.23
CA ILE A 203 37.14 -22.34 -5.79
C ILE A 203 38.08 -22.25 -4.60
N SER A 204 38.58 -23.39 -4.17
CA SER A 204 39.57 -23.49 -3.11
C SER A 204 40.80 -22.67 -3.49
N SER A 205 41.19 -21.78 -2.58
CA SER A 205 42.40 -20.94 -2.72
C SER A 205 43.65 -21.77 -2.99
N PRO A 206 44.56 -21.32 -3.84
CA PRO A 206 45.80 -22.03 -4.15
C PRO A 206 46.69 -22.35 -2.94
N LYS A 207 46.47 -21.70 -1.80
CA LYS A 207 47.23 -21.93 -0.55
C LYS A 207 46.89 -23.25 0.15
N ASP A 208 45.74 -23.87 -0.14
CA ASP A 208 45.38 -25.14 0.50
C ASP A 208 45.97 -26.37 -0.18
N LYS A 209 46.48 -26.25 -1.42
CA LYS A 209 47.20 -27.33 -2.12
C LYS A 209 48.60 -27.55 -1.58
N MET A 210 49.30 -26.48 -1.14
CA MET A 210 50.70 -26.59 -0.65
C MET A 210 50.84 -27.25 0.72
N ARG A 211 49.74 -27.41 1.46
CA ARG A 211 49.80 -28.00 2.81
C ARG A 211 49.59 -29.52 2.82
N LYS A 212 49.04 -30.09 1.74
CA LYS A 212 48.83 -31.56 1.64
C LYS A 212 50.03 -32.31 1.12
N ASP A 213 50.93 -31.65 0.40
CA ASP A 213 52.11 -32.30 -0.19
C ASP A 213 53.33 -32.37 0.75
N LYS A 214 53.24 -31.80 1.98
CA LYS A 214 54.27 -31.89 3.02
C LYS A 214 53.94 -32.91 4.12
N ALA A 215 52.90 -33.72 3.98
CA ALA A 215 52.44 -34.71 4.97
C ALA A 215 52.43 -36.14 4.39
N LYS A 216 53.35 -36.44 3.42
CA LYS A 216 53.69 -37.79 2.98
C LYS A 216 55.16 -38.01 3.09
#